data_c85fa320e5e0c148896e64dc118cf117
#
_entry.id   c85fa320e5e0c148896e64dc118cf117
#
_cell.length_a   1.000
_cell.length_b   1.000
_cell.length_c   1.000
_cell.angle_alpha   90.00
_cell.angle_beta   90.00
_cell.angle_gamma   90.00
#
_symmetry.space_group_name_H-M   'P 1'
#
loop_
_entity.id
_entity.type
_entity.pdbx_description
1 polymer ?
#
loop_
_entity_poly.entity_id
_entity_poly.type
_entity_poly.pdbx_seq_one_letter_code
_entity_poly.pdbx_strand_id
1 'polypeptide(L)'
;ETFRAARSLKEFIKFMVAFLIYNDGILMTLNFAAILGAVLFGMEQQELIIFMIIVQLTSVAGAYLFGLLATDFGGKRALVTSLLLMVVPVVWLIFSHSRLEFYVIGGLAGFALTGVQSVSRTMVGMLSPPEKSAEFYGFFAVTGRTSSFIGPTIFGLIAAEATEWYRQTRNLTPLVAEQAGHRLALASIVVFLLVGLVLLLSVDEEGGRSAARS
;
A
#
# COMPACT_ATOMS: atom_id res chain seq x y z
N GLU A 1 32.78 -10.68 -11.02
CA GLU A 1 31.52 -10.37 -11.73
C GLU A 1 30.36 -11.24 -11.25
N THR A 2 30.46 -12.56 -11.25
CA THR A 2 29.38 -13.49 -10.89
C THR A 2 28.85 -13.29 -9.46
N PHE A 3 29.71 -13.02 -8.47
CA PHE A 3 29.30 -12.83 -7.08
C PHE A 3 28.52 -11.51 -6.86
N ARG A 4 28.88 -10.45 -7.60
CA ARG A 4 28.21 -9.15 -7.55
C ARG A 4 26.84 -9.22 -8.23
N ALA A 5 26.75 -9.85 -9.39
CA ALA A 5 25.47 -10.10 -10.05
C ALA A 5 24.51 -10.90 -9.17
N ALA A 6 25.03 -11.92 -8.45
CA ALA A 6 24.26 -12.68 -7.49
C ALA A 6 23.77 -11.84 -6.29
N ARG A 7 24.57 -10.88 -5.82
CA ARG A 7 24.18 -9.98 -4.72
C ARG A 7 23.08 -9.01 -5.15
N SER A 8 23.22 -8.37 -6.32
CA SER A 8 22.19 -7.49 -6.88
C SER A 8 20.86 -8.22 -7.04
N LEU A 9 20.89 -9.42 -7.62
CA LEU A 9 19.71 -10.27 -7.79
C LEU A 9 19.09 -10.65 -6.44
N LYS A 10 19.90 -10.99 -5.44
CA LYS A 10 19.40 -11.32 -4.09
C LYS A 10 18.66 -10.17 -3.43
N GLU A 11 19.22 -8.95 -3.47
CA GLU A 11 18.58 -7.79 -2.88
C GLU A 11 17.32 -7.37 -3.66
N PHE A 12 17.35 -7.51 -4.99
CA PHE A 12 16.16 -7.32 -5.82
C PHE A 12 15.04 -8.32 -5.46
N ILE A 13 15.35 -9.61 -5.30
CA ILE A 13 14.34 -10.60 -4.89
C ILE A 13 13.76 -10.28 -3.52
N LYS A 14 14.57 -9.91 -2.53
CA LYS A 14 14.07 -9.47 -1.22
C LYS A 14 13.12 -8.28 -1.36
N PHE A 15 13.50 -7.30 -2.16
CA PHE A 15 12.65 -6.15 -2.45
C PHE A 15 11.34 -6.57 -3.11
N MET A 16 11.39 -7.49 -4.09
CA MET A 16 10.18 -7.98 -4.79
C MET A 16 9.22 -8.72 -3.86
N VAL A 17 9.74 -9.50 -2.90
CA VAL A 17 8.92 -10.16 -1.88
C VAL A 17 8.28 -9.13 -0.94
N ALA A 18 9.03 -8.13 -0.49
CA ALA A 18 8.48 -7.04 0.30
C ALA A 18 7.42 -6.27 -0.48
N PHE A 19 7.70 -5.95 -1.75
CA PHE A 19 6.78 -5.28 -2.66
C PHE A 19 5.49 -6.06 -2.85
N LEU A 20 5.56 -7.36 -3.11
CA LEU A 20 4.39 -8.22 -3.25
C LEU A 20 3.43 -8.03 -2.06
N ILE A 21 3.95 -8.05 -0.86
CA ILE A 21 3.15 -8.00 0.38
C ILE A 21 2.58 -6.60 0.64
N TYR A 22 3.42 -5.53 0.66
CA TYR A 22 2.86 -4.20 0.94
C TYR A 22 1.99 -3.67 -0.20
N ASN A 23 2.24 -4.07 -1.45
CA ASN A 23 1.42 -3.68 -2.58
C ASN A 23 -0.01 -4.25 -2.49
N ASP A 24 -0.19 -5.44 -1.92
CA ASP A 24 -1.52 -5.96 -1.58
C ASP A 24 -2.26 -5.00 -0.63
N GLY A 25 -1.61 -4.52 0.43
CA GLY A 25 -2.18 -3.52 1.34
C GLY A 25 -2.57 -2.21 0.62
N ILE A 26 -1.71 -1.75 -0.29
CA ILE A 26 -1.98 -0.57 -1.13
C ILE A 26 -3.19 -0.78 -2.04
N LEU A 27 -3.24 -1.91 -2.73
CA LEU A 27 -4.35 -2.22 -3.66
C LEU A 27 -5.67 -2.43 -2.92
N MET A 28 -5.66 -3.04 -1.74
CA MET A 28 -6.85 -3.11 -0.87
C MET A 28 -7.35 -1.71 -0.53
N THR A 29 -6.48 -0.81 -0.11
CA THR A 29 -6.86 0.56 0.23
C THR A 29 -7.51 1.28 -0.96
N LEU A 30 -6.94 1.13 -2.17
CA LEU A 30 -7.48 1.74 -3.39
C LEU A 30 -8.83 1.15 -3.79
N ASN A 31 -8.92 -0.18 -3.82
CA ASN A 31 -10.08 -0.88 -4.34
C ASN A 31 -11.30 -0.74 -3.42
N PHE A 32 -11.07 -0.69 -2.10
CA PHE A 32 -12.15 -0.61 -1.12
C PHE A 32 -12.46 0.80 -0.63
N ALA A 33 -11.69 1.83 -1.01
CA ALA A 33 -11.89 3.20 -0.53
C ALA A 33 -13.32 3.71 -0.73
N ALA A 34 -13.88 3.57 -1.94
CA ALA A 34 -15.25 4.00 -2.22
C ALA A 34 -16.30 3.16 -1.47
N ILE A 35 -16.10 1.84 -1.38
CA ILE A 35 -16.98 0.93 -0.64
C ILE A 35 -16.98 1.29 0.84
N LEU A 36 -15.82 1.56 1.42
CA LEU A 36 -15.68 1.98 2.82
C LEU A 36 -16.37 3.32 3.07
N GLY A 37 -16.27 4.28 2.15
CA GLY A 37 -17.00 5.54 2.22
C GLY A 37 -18.51 5.35 2.24
N ALA A 38 -19.03 4.49 1.37
CA ALA A 38 -20.46 4.19 1.30
C ALA A 38 -20.93 3.39 2.54
N VAL A 39 -20.24 2.31 2.91
CA VAL A 39 -20.67 1.41 4.00
C VAL A 39 -20.47 2.03 5.38
N LEU A 40 -19.30 2.62 5.67
CA LEU A 40 -18.98 3.12 7.01
C LEU A 40 -19.61 4.49 7.30
N PHE A 41 -19.76 5.34 6.28
CA PHE A 41 -20.18 6.73 6.46
C PHE A 41 -21.46 7.09 5.72
N GLY A 42 -22.06 6.14 4.97
CA GLY A 42 -23.27 6.38 4.19
C GLY A 42 -23.08 7.49 3.15
N MET A 43 -21.89 7.56 2.51
CA MET A 43 -21.60 8.58 1.51
C MET A 43 -22.31 8.29 0.20
N GLU A 44 -22.87 9.33 -0.38
CA GLU A 44 -23.50 9.28 -1.70
C GLU A 44 -22.44 9.38 -2.82
N GLN A 45 -22.85 9.03 -4.04
CA GLN A 45 -21.94 9.03 -5.19
C GLN A 45 -21.23 10.39 -5.40
N GLN A 46 -21.90 11.50 -5.18
CA GLN A 46 -21.31 12.85 -5.33
C GLN A 46 -20.21 13.09 -4.29
N GLU A 47 -20.45 12.68 -3.04
CA GLU A 47 -19.46 12.78 -1.96
C GLU A 47 -18.23 11.92 -2.23
N LEU A 48 -18.42 10.71 -2.79
CA LEU A 48 -17.33 9.82 -3.21
C LEU A 48 -16.52 10.40 -4.38
N ILE A 49 -17.16 11.12 -5.31
CA ILE A 49 -16.44 11.82 -6.38
C ILE A 49 -15.55 12.94 -5.79
N ILE A 50 -16.07 13.73 -4.86
CA ILE A 50 -15.29 14.76 -4.16
C ILE A 50 -14.12 14.12 -3.41
N PHE A 51 -14.34 13.02 -2.70
CA PHE A 51 -13.29 12.25 -2.05
C PHE A 51 -12.19 11.82 -3.02
N MET A 52 -12.56 11.26 -4.18
CA MET A 52 -11.59 10.85 -5.20
C MET A 52 -10.77 12.04 -5.76
N ILE A 53 -11.38 13.21 -5.91
CA ILE A 53 -10.68 14.43 -6.34
C ILE A 53 -9.65 14.84 -5.27
N ILE A 54 -10.02 14.82 -3.99
CA ILE A 54 -9.09 15.13 -2.88
C ILE A 54 -7.90 14.17 -2.88
N VAL A 55 -8.16 12.87 -2.97
CA VAL A 55 -7.13 11.83 -3.06
C VAL A 55 -6.20 12.09 -4.23
N GLN A 56 -6.75 12.44 -5.41
CA GLN A 56 -5.95 12.68 -6.61
C GLN A 56 -5.06 13.92 -6.49
N LEU A 57 -5.59 15.01 -5.95
CA LEU A 57 -4.83 16.25 -5.75
C LEU A 57 -3.68 16.06 -4.75
N THR A 58 -3.94 15.39 -3.63
CA THR A 58 -2.91 15.09 -2.62
C THR A 58 -1.88 14.10 -3.14
N SER A 59 -2.28 13.19 -4.02
CA SER A 59 -1.39 12.25 -4.69
C SER A 59 -0.32 12.94 -5.53
N VAL A 60 -0.66 14.03 -6.24
CA VAL A 60 0.31 14.82 -7.01
C VAL A 60 1.38 15.41 -6.09
N ALA A 61 0.97 16.00 -4.97
CA ALA A 61 1.90 16.53 -3.97
C ALA A 61 2.78 15.44 -3.37
N GLY A 62 2.20 14.26 -3.08
CA GLY A 62 2.92 13.09 -2.58
C GLY A 62 3.98 12.60 -3.55
N ALA A 63 3.65 12.46 -4.84
CA ALA A 63 4.59 12.04 -5.87
C ALA A 63 5.82 12.95 -5.94
N TYR A 64 5.59 14.26 -5.90
CA TYR A 64 6.67 15.25 -5.96
C TYR A 64 7.58 15.20 -4.72
N LEU A 65 6.98 15.28 -3.53
CA LEU A 65 7.74 15.32 -2.27
C LEU A 65 8.50 14.02 -2.01
N PHE A 66 7.89 12.85 -2.22
CA PHE A 66 8.60 11.58 -2.06
C PHE A 66 9.64 11.32 -3.16
N GLY A 67 9.45 11.90 -4.35
CA GLY A 67 10.48 11.92 -5.39
C GLY A 67 11.75 12.67 -4.92
N LEU A 68 11.58 13.85 -4.32
CA LEU A 68 12.69 14.61 -3.72
C LEU A 68 13.33 13.85 -2.55
N LEU A 69 12.53 13.32 -1.64
CA LEU A 69 13.04 12.51 -0.52
C LEU A 69 13.90 11.31 -1.00
N ALA A 70 13.47 10.66 -2.07
CA ALA A 70 14.22 9.52 -2.62
C ALA A 70 15.57 9.92 -3.20
N THR A 71 15.68 11.14 -3.77
CA THR A 71 16.97 11.67 -4.27
C THR A 71 17.92 12.08 -3.14
N ASP A 72 17.38 12.72 -2.09
CA ASP A 72 18.20 13.32 -1.03
C ASP A 72 18.60 12.29 0.05
N PHE A 73 17.68 11.41 0.44
CA PHE A 73 17.85 10.48 1.56
C PHE A 73 17.96 8.99 1.16
N GLY A 74 17.83 8.68 -0.13
CA GLY A 74 17.82 7.32 -0.68
C GLY A 74 16.43 6.71 -0.79
N GLY A 75 16.29 5.74 -1.71
CA GLY A 75 15.01 5.13 -2.05
C GLY A 75 14.40 4.34 -0.90
N LYS A 76 15.19 3.54 -0.19
CA LYS A 76 14.69 2.74 0.94
C LYS A 76 14.12 3.60 2.06
N ARG A 77 14.81 4.68 2.46
CA ARG A 77 14.34 5.57 3.52
C ARG A 77 13.05 6.28 3.11
N ALA A 78 12.99 6.79 1.89
CA ALA A 78 11.78 7.42 1.36
C ALA A 78 10.60 6.44 1.29
N LEU A 79 10.84 5.19 0.89
CA LEU A 79 9.82 4.15 0.83
C LEU A 79 9.32 3.74 2.23
N VAL A 80 10.23 3.55 3.19
CA VAL A 80 9.88 3.28 4.59
C VAL A 80 9.02 4.40 5.16
N THR A 81 9.40 5.67 4.93
CA THR A 81 8.63 6.82 5.40
C THR A 81 7.24 6.87 4.77
N SER A 82 7.12 6.61 3.46
CA SER A 82 5.82 6.61 2.78
C SER A 82 4.92 5.44 3.24
N LEU A 83 5.48 4.27 3.52
CA LEU A 83 4.73 3.13 4.07
C LEU A 83 4.27 3.39 5.50
N LEU A 84 5.11 3.94 6.36
CA LEU A 84 4.72 4.35 7.72
C LEU A 84 3.61 5.40 7.67
N LEU A 85 3.76 6.39 6.79
CA LEU A 85 2.72 7.40 6.60
C LEU A 85 1.41 6.79 6.08
N MET A 86 1.47 5.72 5.27
CA MET A 86 0.28 5.01 4.78
C MET A 86 -0.44 4.21 5.87
N VAL A 87 0.28 3.68 6.86
CA VAL A 87 -0.33 2.98 8.00
C VAL A 87 -1.22 3.92 8.81
N VAL A 88 -0.83 5.19 8.99
CA VAL A 88 -1.56 6.17 9.81
C VAL A 88 -3.02 6.34 9.37
N PRO A 89 -3.34 6.71 8.11
CA PRO A 89 -4.73 6.87 7.68
C PRO A 89 -5.53 5.57 7.76
N VAL A 90 -4.93 4.40 7.50
CA VAL A 90 -5.64 3.12 7.59
C VAL A 90 -5.99 2.80 9.04
N VAL A 91 -5.08 3.00 9.97
CA VAL A 91 -5.35 2.81 11.41
C VAL A 91 -6.38 3.84 11.89
N TRP A 92 -6.26 5.10 11.49
CA TRP A 92 -7.24 6.13 11.84
C TRP A 92 -8.63 5.78 11.34
N LEU A 93 -8.75 5.24 10.12
CA LEU A 93 -10.03 4.84 9.54
C LEU A 93 -10.77 3.77 10.37
N ILE A 94 -10.05 2.88 11.06
CA ILE A 94 -10.65 1.85 11.93
C ILE A 94 -11.51 2.51 13.04
N PHE A 95 -11.06 3.66 13.56
CA PHE A 95 -11.68 4.35 14.69
C PHE A 95 -12.52 5.58 14.27
N SER A 96 -12.45 5.98 13.01
CA SER A 96 -13.17 7.15 12.50
C SER A 96 -14.68 6.91 12.39
N HIS A 97 -15.46 7.96 12.68
CA HIS A 97 -16.93 7.93 12.62
C HIS A 97 -17.51 9.15 11.87
N SER A 98 -16.66 10.05 11.37
CA SER A 98 -17.05 11.29 10.72
C SER A 98 -16.71 11.29 9.22
N ARG A 99 -17.65 11.78 8.39
CA ARG A 99 -17.38 11.99 6.95
C ARG A 99 -16.24 12.96 6.71
N LEU A 100 -16.10 14.00 7.56
CA LEU A 100 -14.99 14.96 7.44
C LEU A 100 -13.64 14.28 7.70
N GLU A 101 -13.56 13.44 8.73
CA GLU A 101 -12.36 12.64 8.98
C GLU A 101 -12.02 11.74 7.78
N PHE A 102 -13.02 11.14 7.15
CA PHE A 102 -12.81 10.29 5.97
C PHE A 102 -12.17 11.06 4.81
N TYR A 103 -12.55 12.33 4.56
CA TYR A 103 -11.90 13.17 3.56
C TYR A 103 -10.43 13.45 3.92
N VAL A 104 -10.14 13.75 5.18
CA VAL A 104 -8.76 13.98 5.65
C VAL A 104 -7.92 12.72 5.55
N ILE A 105 -8.48 11.59 5.98
CA ILE A 105 -7.86 10.26 5.87
C ILE A 105 -7.54 9.93 4.41
N GLY A 106 -8.49 10.19 3.50
CA GLY A 106 -8.28 10.00 2.07
C GLY A 106 -7.18 10.87 1.50
N GLY A 107 -7.12 12.15 1.91
CA GLY A 107 -6.04 13.05 1.51
C GLY A 107 -4.67 12.57 1.96
N LEU A 108 -4.54 12.13 3.22
CA LEU A 108 -3.29 11.55 3.74
C LEU A 108 -2.93 10.24 3.03
N ALA A 109 -3.93 9.37 2.81
CA ALA A 109 -3.72 8.11 2.10
C ALA A 109 -3.26 8.35 0.66
N GLY A 110 -3.90 9.27 -0.08
CA GLY A 110 -3.50 9.62 -1.44
C GLY A 110 -2.07 10.14 -1.51
N PHE A 111 -1.70 11.03 -0.59
CA PHE A 111 -0.34 11.54 -0.47
C PHE A 111 0.70 10.44 -0.24
N ALA A 112 0.46 9.55 0.74
CA ALA A 112 1.37 8.46 1.07
C ALA A 112 1.44 7.39 -0.04
N LEU A 113 0.29 7.03 -0.61
CA LEU A 113 0.13 6.01 -1.64
C LEU A 113 0.99 6.29 -2.88
N THR A 114 0.96 7.52 -3.38
CA THR A 114 1.75 7.89 -4.56
C THR A 114 3.24 7.91 -4.23
N GLY A 115 3.60 8.27 -2.99
CA GLY A 115 4.96 8.12 -2.48
C GLY A 115 5.43 6.67 -2.57
N VAL A 116 4.64 5.73 -2.04
CA VAL A 116 4.96 4.29 -2.12
C VAL A 116 5.13 3.84 -3.56
N GLN A 117 4.20 4.17 -4.45
CA GLN A 117 4.24 3.74 -5.85
C GLN A 117 5.42 4.33 -6.62
N SER A 118 5.68 5.63 -6.46
CA SER A 118 6.78 6.33 -7.15
C SER A 118 8.14 5.80 -6.70
N VAL A 119 8.35 5.72 -5.37
CA VAL A 119 9.64 5.29 -4.81
C VAL A 119 9.88 3.79 -5.05
N SER A 120 8.83 2.95 -5.08
CA SER A 120 8.99 1.54 -5.44
C SER A 120 9.57 1.36 -6.84
N ARG A 121 9.12 2.15 -7.82
CA ARG A 121 9.69 2.15 -9.17
C ARG A 121 11.14 2.62 -9.19
N THR A 122 11.47 3.64 -8.40
CA THR A 122 12.84 4.12 -8.23
C THR A 122 13.75 3.02 -7.65
N MET A 123 13.28 2.28 -6.65
CA MET A 123 14.01 1.15 -6.06
C MET A 123 14.30 0.04 -7.08
N VAL A 124 13.35 -0.29 -7.95
CA VAL A 124 13.60 -1.23 -9.05
C VAL A 124 14.76 -0.76 -9.92
N GLY A 125 14.74 0.51 -10.36
CA GLY A 125 15.82 1.08 -11.18
C GLY A 125 17.18 1.12 -10.47
N MET A 126 17.19 1.31 -9.14
CA MET A 126 18.42 1.31 -8.35
C MET A 126 19.03 -0.10 -8.19
N LEU A 127 18.20 -1.12 -8.09
CA LEU A 127 18.59 -2.52 -7.87
C LEU A 127 18.79 -3.30 -9.18
N SER A 128 18.45 -2.73 -10.33
CA SER A 128 18.60 -3.39 -11.64
C SER A 128 19.91 -2.99 -12.34
N PRO A 129 20.65 -3.96 -12.90
CA PRO A 129 21.75 -3.65 -13.82
C PRO A 129 21.22 -2.90 -15.05
N PRO A 130 21.94 -1.87 -15.56
CA PRO A 130 21.51 -1.05 -16.69
C PRO A 130 21.13 -1.87 -17.92
N GLU A 131 21.90 -2.91 -18.25
CA GLU A 131 21.71 -3.77 -19.42
C GLU A 131 20.47 -4.67 -19.33
N LYS A 132 19.96 -4.92 -18.09
CA LYS A 132 18.83 -5.80 -17.80
C LYS A 132 17.62 -5.07 -17.22
N SER A 133 17.62 -3.74 -17.22
CA SER A 133 16.56 -2.93 -16.61
C SER A 133 15.17 -3.32 -17.10
N ALA A 134 15.00 -3.60 -18.39
CA ALA A 134 13.71 -4.00 -18.96
C ALA A 134 13.18 -5.31 -18.35
N GLU A 135 14.06 -6.30 -18.10
CA GLU A 135 13.68 -7.57 -17.47
C GLU A 135 13.22 -7.36 -16.03
N PHE A 136 13.95 -6.55 -15.25
CA PHE A 136 13.65 -6.23 -13.86
C PHE A 136 12.33 -5.47 -13.72
N TYR A 137 12.06 -4.49 -14.59
CA TYR A 137 10.76 -3.82 -14.65
C TYR A 137 9.64 -4.74 -15.11
N GLY A 138 9.93 -5.72 -15.98
CA GLY A 138 9.00 -6.79 -16.36
C GLY A 138 8.60 -7.63 -15.14
N PHE A 139 9.55 -8.08 -14.34
CA PHE A 139 9.28 -8.81 -13.08
C PHE A 139 8.48 -7.96 -12.09
N PHE A 140 8.83 -6.69 -11.93
CA PHE A 140 8.09 -5.76 -11.09
C PHE A 140 6.62 -5.63 -11.52
N ALA A 141 6.36 -5.49 -12.83
CA ALA A 141 5.02 -5.37 -13.37
C ALA A 141 4.19 -6.66 -13.16
N VAL A 142 4.81 -7.83 -13.37
CA VAL A 142 4.16 -9.13 -13.11
C VAL A 142 3.85 -9.29 -11.63
N THR A 143 4.81 -9.01 -10.76
CA THR A 143 4.61 -9.10 -9.31
C THR A 143 3.49 -8.17 -8.84
N GLY A 144 3.44 -6.93 -9.31
CA GLY A 144 2.38 -5.97 -8.97
C GLY A 144 0.99 -6.42 -9.45
N ARG A 145 0.90 -7.13 -10.56
CA ARG A 145 -0.37 -7.72 -11.01
C ARG A 145 -0.77 -8.97 -10.25
N THR A 146 0.20 -9.82 -9.89
CA THR A 146 -0.08 -11.02 -9.10
C THR A 146 -0.59 -10.67 -7.70
N SER A 147 -0.06 -9.62 -7.08
CA SER A 147 -0.52 -9.15 -5.77
C SER A 147 -1.97 -8.63 -5.79
N SER A 148 -2.49 -8.18 -6.93
CA SER A 148 -3.84 -7.61 -7.01
C SER A 148 -4.99 -8.56 -6.68
N PHE A 149 -4.71 -9.85 -6.53
CA PHE A 149 -5.71 -10.88 -6.27
C PHE A 149 -5.76 -11.31 -4.79
N ILE A 150 -4.62 -11.42 -4.11
CA ILE A 150 -4.52 -12.02 -2.77
C ILE A 150 -5.16 -11.09 -1.73
N GLY A 151 -4.72 -9.84 -1.66
CA GLY A 151 -5.17 -8.88 -0.67
C GLY A 151 -6.68 -8.64 -0.71
N PRO A 152 -7.28 -8.26 -1.85
CA PRO A 152 -8.72 -8.07 -1.95
C PRO A 152 -9.56 -9.29 -1.57
N THR A 153 -9.10 -10.51 -1.90
CA THR A 153 -9.76 -11.75 -1.50
C THR A 153 -9.77 -11.91 0.02
N ILE A 154 -8.63 -11.70 0.68
CA ILE A 154 -8.52 -11.80 2.14
C ILE A 154 -9.38 -10.74 2.81
N PHE A 155 -9.35 -9.49 2.34
CA PHE A 155 -10.20 -8.42 2.87
C PHE A 155 -11.69 -8.78 2.76
N GLY A 156 -12.14 -9.21 1.58
CA GLY A 156 -13.51 -9.58 1.33
C GLY A 156 -14.00 -10.74 2.21
N LEU A 157 -13.17 -11.77 2.36
CA LEU A 157 -13.49 -12.92 3.25
C LEU A 157 -13.59 -12.48 4.71
N ILE A 158 -12.63 -11.69 5.21
CA ILE A 158 -12.68 -11.19 6.60
C ILE A 158 -13.92 -10.31 6.82
N ALA A 159 -14.22 -9.42 5.87
CA ALA A 159 -15.39 -8.54 5.97
C ALA A 159 -16.70 -9.37 6.03
N ALA A 160 -16.84 -10.37 5.17
CA ALA A 160 -18.04 -11.22 5.10
C ALA A 160 -18.23 -12.08 6.36
N GLU A 161 -17.17 -12.82 6.74
CA GLU A 161 -17.22 -13.71 7.92
C GLU A 161 -17.42 -12.92 9.23
N ALA A 162 -16.74 -11.78 9.37
CA ALA A 162 -16.89 -10.93 10.54
C ALA A 162 -18.31 -10.32 10.61
N THR A 163 -18.87 -9.88 9.48
CA THR A 163 -20.24 -9.37 9.41
C THR A 163 -21.23 -10.41 9.90
N GLU A 164 -21.12 -11.65 9.41
CA GLU A 164 -22.01 -12.74 9.81
C GLU A 164 -21.84 -13.10 11.29
N TRP A 165 -20.58 -13.17 11.78
CA TRP A 165 -20.29 -13.42 13.19
C TRP A 165 -20.90 -12.35 14.11
N TYR A 166 -20.75 -11.05 13.77
CA TYR A 166 -21.34 -9.95 14.53
C TYR A 166 -22.85 -10.00 14.53
N ARG A 167 -23.47 -10.34 13.40
CA ARG A 167 -24.92 -10.49 13.28
C ARG A 167 -25.47 -11.59 14.19
N GLN A 168 -24.82 -12.76 14.19
CA GLN A 168 -25.29 -13.93 14.94
C GLN A 168 -24.97 -13.84 16.44
N THR A 169 -23.75 -13.40 16.80
CA THR A 169 -23.25 -13.45 18.17
C THR A 169 -23.65 -12.23 18.99
N ARG A 170 -23.68 -11.05 18.36
CA ARG A 170 -23.97 -9.78 19.01
C ARG A 170 -25.38 -9.24 18.73
N ASN A 171 -26.17 -9.95 17.93
CA ASN A 171 -27.53 -9.54 17.50
C ASN A 171 -27.56 -8.10 16.94
N LEU A 172 -26.50 -7.68 16.21
CA LEU A 172 -26.45 -6.37 15.60
C LEU A 172 -27.37 -6.30 14.38
N THR A 173 -27.88 -5.11 14.09
CA THR A 173 -28.62 -4.88 12.85
C THR A 173 -27.71 -5.14 11.64
N PRO A 174 -28.26 -5.53 10.48
CA PRO A 174 -27.45 -5.84 9.30
C PRO A 174 -26.43 -4.76 8.95
N LEU A 175 -26.83 -3.49 8.97
CA LEU A 175 -25.97 -2.35 8.68
C LEU A 175 -24.81 -2.21 9.68
N VAL A 176 -25.09 -2.31 10.98
CA VAL A 176 -24.07 -2.16 12.02
C VAL A 176 -23.10 -3.35 12.01
N ALA A 177 -23.61 -4.56 11.74
CA ALA A 177 -22.78 -5.75 11.59
C ALA A 177 -21.82 -5.62 10.38
N GLU A 178 -22.34 -5.12 9.24
CA GLU A 178 -21.54 -4.87 8.04
C GLU A 178 -20.44 -3.83 8.28
N GLN A 179 -20.78 -2.72 8.95
CA GLN A 179 -19.78 -1.71 9.34
C GLN A 179 -18.70 -2.29 10.26
N ALA A 180 -19.07 -3.10 11.25
CA ALA A 180 -18.13 -3.74 12.15
C ALA A 180 -17.22 -4.75 11.40
N GLY A 181 -17.79 -5.54 10.49
CA GLY A 181 -17.05 -6.47 9.64
C GLY A 181 -16.01 -5.77 8.76
N HIS A 182 -16.39 -4.69 8.10
CA HIS A 182 -15.46 -3.90 7.29
C HIS A 182 -14.36 -3.22 8.13
N ARG A 183 -14.68 -2.74 9.34
CA ARG A 183 -13.68 -2.20 10.26
C ARG A 183 -12.67 -3.26 10.69
N LEU A 184 -13.11 -4.49 10.95
CA LEU A 184 -12.20 -5.60 11.26
C LEU A 184 -11.33 -5.96 10.04
N ALA A 185 -11.91 -5.95 8.83
CA ALA A 185 -11.16 -6.22 7.61
C ALA A 185 -10.05 -5.19 7.33
N LEU A 186 -10.21 -3.91 7.77
CA LEU A 186 -9.15 -2.90 7.68
C LEU A 186 -7.87 -3.32 8.41
N ALA A 187 -7.96 -4.14 9.46
CA ALA A 187 -6.79 -4.66 10.15
C ALA A 187 -5.91 -5.52 9.22
N SER A 188 -6.48 -6.22 8.24
CA SER A 188 -5.70 -6.96 7.26
C SER A 188 -4.81 -6.06 6.42
N ILE A 189 -5.30 -4.87 6.03
CA ILE A 189 -4.50 -3.87 5.29
C ILE A 189 -3.29 -3.45 6.13
N VAL A 190 -3.51 -3.15 7.41
CA VAL A 190 -2.42 -2.78 8.33
C VAL A 190 -1.38 -3.90 8.43
N VAL A 191 -1.83 -5.16 8.56
CA VAL A 191 -0.94 -6.32 8.62
C VAL A 191 -0.09 -6.43 7.34
N PHE A 192 -0.69 -6.33 6.16
CA PHE A 192 0.03 -6.39 4.89
C PHE A 192 1.06 -5.25 4.77
N LEU A 193 0.71 -4.02 5.15
CA LEU A 193 1.62 -2.88 5.13
C LEU A 193 2.79 -3.07 6.11
N LEU A 194 2.53 -3.52 7.34
CA LEU A 194 3.55 -3.73 8.35
C LEU A 194 4.47 -4.91 8.03
N VAL A 195 3.92 -6.03 7.57
CA VAL A 195 4.73 -7.20 7.15
C VAL A 195 5.61 -6.82 5.96
N GLY A 196 5.06 -6.15 4.95
CA GLY A 196 5.83 -5.65 3.82
C GLY A 196 6.91 -4.65 4.24
N LEU A 197 6.61 -3.76 5.20
CA LEU A 197 7.59 -2.84 5.78
C LEU A 197 8.74 -3.58 6.49
N VAL A 198 8.44 -4.57 7.31
CA VAL A 198 9.46 -5.38 8.02
C VAL A 198 10.35 -6.11 7.01
N LEU A 199 9.78 -6.68 5.96
CA LEU A 199 10.54 -7.33 4.89
C LEU A 199 11.41 -6.32 4.13
N LEU A 200 10.91 -5.12 3.87
CA LEU A 200 11.67 -4.04 3.23
C LEU A 200 12.89 -3.62 4.06
N LEU A 201 12.80 -3.64 5.39
CA LEU A 201 13.94 -3.33 6.25
C LEU A 201 15.13 -4.29 6.05
N SER A 202 14.88 -5.52 5.60
CA SER A 202 15.91 -6.53 5.32
C SER A 202 16.67 -6.29 3.99
N VAL A 203 16.20 -5.39 3.13
CA VAL A 203 16.83 -5.05 1.85
C VAL A 203 18.03 -4.16 2.08
N ASP A 204 19.20 -4.51 1.51
CA ASP A 204 20.42 -3.69 1.48
C ASP A 204 20.46 -2.87 0.18
N GLU A 205 19.96 -1.62 0.24
CA GLU A 205 19.91 -0.71 -0.92
C GLU A 205 21.31 -0.39 -1.44
N GLU A 206 22.25 -0.04 -0.56
CA GLU A 206 23.59 0.40 -0.95
C GLU A 206 24.38 -0.75 -1.56
N GLY A 207 24.34 -1.91 -0.90
CA GLY A 207 24.99 -3.11 -1.41
C GLY A 207 24.40 -3.62 -2.73
N GLY A 208 23.07 -3.57 -2.87
CA GLY A 208 22.36 -3.92 -4.10
C GLY A 208 22.69 -2.96 -5.25
N ARG A 209 22.64 -1.64 -4.99
CA ARG A 209 22.93 -0.58 -5.97
C ARG A 209 24.39 -0.63 -6.46
N SER A 210 25.35 -0.80 -5.56
CA SER A 210 26.75 -0.90 -5.94
C SER A 210 27.04 -2.14 -6.79
N ALA A 211 26.38 -3.26 -6.46
CA ALA A 211 26.50 -4.49 -7.22
C ALA A 211 25.80 -4.44 -8.61
N ALA A 212 24.77 -3.64 -8.76
CA ALA A 212 24.05 -3.46 -10.02
C ALA A 212 24.82 -2.58 -11.03
N ARG A 213 25.69 -1.67 -10.55
CA ARG A 213 26.43 -0.70 -11.38
C ARG A 213 27.86 -1.11 -11.74
N SER A 214 28.34 -2.22 -11.23
CA SER A 214 29.67 -2.76 -11.44
C SER A 214 29.68 -3.93 -12.42
#